data_3983e05ba1afb79cce5cd3986ba60e40
#
_entry.id   3983e05ba1afb79cce5cd3986ba60e40
#
_cell.length_a   1.000
_cell.length_b   1.000
_cell.length_c   1.000
_cell.angle_alpha   90.00
_cell.angle_beta   90.00
_cell.angle_gamma   90.00
#
_symmetry.space_group_name_H-M   'P 1'
#
loop_
_entity.id
_entity.type
_entity.pdbx_description
1 polymer ?
#
loop_
_entity_poly.entity_id
_entity_poly.type
_entity_poly.pdbx_seq_one_letter_code
_entity_poly.pdbx_strand_id
1 'polypeptide(L)'
;MHSYRIFWEDQERNREVEIFVDYKLAAGLVQVESIRATRVTLYHAETQQPQRTIGVYTAAGRRHLARLYQNSRHGLPRIEDEIYAHHSRGEAVRV
;
A
#
# COMPACT_ATOMS: atom_id res chain seq x y z
N MET A 1 -5.98 14.20 8.28
CA MET A 1 -5.08 13.28 7.56
C MET A 1 -5.87 12.15 6.93
N HIS A 2 -5.51 11.76 5.73
CA HIS A 2 -6.18 10.70 4.99
C HIS A 2 -5.30 9.46 4.96
N SER A 3 -5.92 8.30 4.74
CA SER A 3 -5.19 7.04 4.54
C SER A 3 -5.70 6.39 3.27
N TYR A 4 -4.77 5.89 2.47
CA TYR A 4 -5.05 5.14 1.25
C TYR A 4 -4.56 3.72 1.45
N ARG A 5 -5.46 2.74 1.34
CA ARG A 5 -5.12 1.33 1.56
C ARG A 5 -4.83 0.65 0.25
N ILE A 6 -3.73 -0.09 0.23
CA ILE A 6 -3.28 -0.85 -0.93
C ILE A 6 -3.07 -2.29 -0.52
N PHE A 7 -3.49 -3.24 -1.36
CA PHE A 7 -3.13 -4.64 -1.24
C PHE A 7 -2.10 -4.95 -2.32
N TRP A 8 -0.85 -5.08 -1.91
CA TRP A 8 0.26 -5.33 -2.82
C TRP A 8 0.50 -6.83 -2.94
N GLU A 9 0.40 -7.35 -4.17
CA GLU A 9 0.71 -8.76 -4.46
C GLU A 9 2.20 -8.89 -4.71
N ASP A 10 2.93 -9.41 -3.72
CA ASP A 10 4.36 -9.69 -3.81
C ASP A 10 4.53 -11.09 -4.39
N GLN A 11 4.50 -11.20 -5.70
CA GLN A 11 4.50 -12.47 -6.41
C GLN A 11 5.79 -13.26 -6.21
N GLU A 12 6.92 -12.56 -6.07
CA GLU A 12 8.21 -13.21 -5.83
C GLU A 12 8.23 -14.03 -4.54
N ARG A 13 7.48 -13.58 -3.54
CA ARG A 13 7.42 -14.21 -2.23
C ARG A 13 6.09 -14.89 -1.95
N ASN A 14 5.23 -14.95 -2.95
CA ASN A 14 3.91 -15.58 -2.88
C ASN A 14 3.09 -15.12 -1.67
N ARG A 15 2.99 -13.80 -1.52
CA ARG A 15 2.27 -13.17 -0.40
C ARG A 15 1.59 -11.87 -0.84
N GLU A 16 0.60 -11.46 -0.06
CA GLU A 16 -0.06 -10.16 -0.20
C GLU A 16 0.27 -9.30 1.02
N VAL A 17 0.60 -8.05 0.80
CA VAL A 17 0.92 -7.11 1.87
C VAL A 17 -0.12 -6.00 1.88
N GLU A 18 -0.76 -5.81 3.03
CA GLU A 18 -1.65 -4.67 3.23
C GLU A 18 -0.80 -3.45 3.62
N ILE A 19 -0.94 -2.38 2.86
CA ILE A 19 -0.16 -1.17 3.04
C ILE A 19 -1.11 0.02 3.19
N PHE A 20 -0.83 0.87 4.15
CA PHE A 20 -1.49 2.16 4.29
C PHE A 20 -0.52 3.28 3.94
N VAL A 21 -0.97 4.18 3.08
CA VAL A 21 -0.25 5.41 2.78
C VAL A 21 -1.00 6.54 3.46
N ASP A 22 -0.38 7.13 4.46
CA ASP A 22 -0.95 8.29 5.15
C ASP A 22 -0.53 9.55 4.40
N TYR A 23 -1.50 10.40 4.08
CA TYR A 23 -1.23 11.59 3.30
C TYR A 23 -2.12 12.74 3.74
N LYS A 24 -1.75 13.94 3.34
CA LYS A 24 -2.57 15.14 3.47
C LYS A 24 -2.64 15.86 2.14
N LEU A 25 -3.64 16.71 1.99
CA LEU A 25 -3.77 17.59 0.85
C LEU A 25 -3.30 18.98 1.25
N ALA A 26 -2.36 19.52 0.52
CA ALA A 26 -1.84 20.86 0.73
C ALA A 26 -1.78 21.59 -0.60
N ALA A 27 -2.51 22.71 -0.72
CA ALA A 27 -2.61 23.49 -1.95
C ALA A 27 -3.04 22.63 -3.16
N GLY A 28 -3.95 21.67 -2.93
CA GLY A 28 -4.43 20.76 -3.98
C GLY A 28 -3.48 19.64 -4.34
N LEU A 29 -2.36 19.50 -3.65
CA LEU A 29 -1.38 18.46 -3.91
C LEU A 29 -1.40 17.40 -2.81
N VAL A 30 -1.18 16.14 -3.20
CA VAL A 30 -1.04 15.04 -2.25
C VAL A 30 0.37 15.05 -1.67
N GLN A 31 0.46 15.10 -0.34
CA GLN A 31 1.72 14.98 0.38
C GLN A 31 1.70 13.70 1.20
N VAL A 32 2.55 12.75 0.84
CA VAL A 32 2.69 11.49 1.56
C VAL A 32 3.47 11.72 2.84
N GLU A 33 2.86 11.36 3.98
CA GLU A 33 3.48 11.50 5.29
C GLU A 33 4.17 10.20 5.71
N SER A 34 3.55 9.05 5.44
CA SER A 34 4.14 7.77 5.78
C SER A 34 3.60 6.66 4.90
N ILE A 35 4.38 5.61 4.72
CA ILE A 35 3.98 4.36 4.09
C ILE A 35 4.26 3.26 5.09
N ARG A 36 3.22 2.53 5.49
CA ARG A 36 3.36 1.51 6.53
C ARG A 36 2.66 0.23 6.12
N ALA A 37 3.39 -0.87 6.21
CA ALA A 37 2.81 -2.19 6.04
C ALA A 37 2.20 -2.63 7.38
N THR A 38 0.98 -3.15 7.33
CA THR A 38 0.24 -3.52 8.53
C THR A 38 0.02 -5.01 8.66
N ARG A 39 -0.04 -5.74 7.53
CA ARG A 39 -0.39 -7.14 7.55
C ARG A 39 0.18 -7.85 6.33
N VAL A 40 0.62 -9.08 6.51
CA VAL A 40 1.12 -9.95 5.43
C VAL A 40 0.29 -11.22 5.41
N THR A 41 -0.27 -11.55 4.26
CA THR A 41 -0.96 -12.82 4.05
C THR A 41 -0.11 -13.72 3.17
N LEU A 42 0.28 -14.86 3.70
CA LEU A 42 1.07 -15.86 2.98
C LEU A 42 0.12 -16.83 2.29
N TYR A 43 0.44 -17.18 1.05
CA TYR A 43 -0.36 -18.11 0.26
C TYR A 43 0.35 -19.45 0.13
N HIS A 44 -0.44 -20.50 0.07
CA HIS A 44 0.08 -21.85 -0.21
C HIS A 44 0.59 -21.91 -1.65
N ALA A 45 1.80 -22.41 -1.85
CA ALA A 45 2.46 -22.36 -3.15
C ALA A 45 1.69 -23.11 -4.25
N GLU A 46 1.07 -24.22 -3.92
CA GLU A 46 0.37 -25.06 -4.90
C GLU A 46 -1.07 -24.63 -5.15
N THR A 47 -1.81 -24.32 -4.08
CA THR A 47 -3.25 -24.05 -4.18
C THR A 47 -3.59 -22.58 -4.30
N GLN A 48 -2.65 -21.69 -4.00
CA GLN A 48 -2.86 -20.24 -3.94
C GLN A 48 -3.95 -19.83 -2.92
N GLN A 49 -4.22 -20.69 -1.96
CA GLN A 49 -5.15 -20.38 -0.87
C GLN A 49 -4.42 -19.66 0.26
N PRO A 50 -5.08 -18.73 0.96
CA PRO A 50 -4.48 -18.09 2.12
C PRO A 50 -4.09 -19.14 3.17
N GLN A 51 -2.82 -19.12 3.57
CA GLN A 51 -2.28 -20.07 4.54
C GLN A 51 -2.16 -19.45 5.92
N ARG A 52 -1.68 -18.21 5.99
CA ARG A 52 -1.41 -17.54 7.25
C ARG A 52 -1.41 -16.04 7.06
N THR A 53 -1.96 -15.31 8.05
CA THR A 53 -1.91 -13.85 8.09
C THR A 53 -1.13 -13.42 9.32
N ILE A 54 -0.16 -12.53 9.12
CA ILE A 54 0.74 -12.04 10.16
C ILE A 54 0.65 -10.53 10.23
N GLY A 55 0.42 -10.00 11.44
CA GLY A 55 0.48 -8.57 11.67
C GLY A 55 1.92 -8.07 11.69
N VAL A 56 2.14 -6.86 11.20
CA VAL A 56 3.46 -6.22 11.21
C VAL A 56 3.45 -5.11 12.25
N TYR A 57 4.14 -5.34 13.38
CA TYR A 57 4.05 -4.44 14.52
C TYR A 57 5.35 -3.68 14.81
N THR A 58 6.48 -4.13 14.28
CA THR A 58 7.76 -3.47 14.53
C THR A 58 8.01 -2.36 13.51
N ALA A 59 8.65 -1.27 13.95
CA ALA A 59 9.03 -0.19 13.06
C ALA A 59 9.98 -0.67 11.95
N ALA A 60 10.92 -1.56 12.30
CA ALA A 60 11.85 -2.12 11.33
C ALA A 60 11.15 -2.95 10.27
N GLY A 61 10.18 -3.80 10.67
CA GLY A 61 9.40 -4.61 9.75
C GLY A 61 8.55 -3.77 8.80
N ARG A 62 7.88 -2.75 9.33
CA ARG A 62 7.08 -1.83 8.53
C ARG A 62 7.92 -1.08 7.51
N ARG A 63 9.09 -0.62 7.94
CA ARG A 63 10.03 0.12 7.08
C ARG A 63 10.59 -0.76 5.97
N HIS A 64 10.96 -1.99 6.32
CA HIS A 64 11.48 -2.95 5.35
C HIS A 64 10.46 -3.26 4.25
N LEU A 65 9.22 -3.56 4.63
CA LEU A 65 8.15 -3.87 3.67
C LEU A 65 7.77 -2.66 2.84
N ALA A 66 7.74 -1.47 3.43
CA ALA A 66 7.48 -0.23 2.70
C ALA A 66 8.54 0.01 1.62
N ARG A 67 9.81 -0.26 1.93
CA ARG A 67 10.90 -0.12 0.97
C ARG A 67 10.76 -1.13 -0.18
N LEU A 68 10.44 -2.38 0.12
CA LEU A 68 10.22 -3.40 -0.90
C LEU A 68 9.05 -3.01 -1.81
N TYR A 69 7.97 -2.49 -1.24
CA TYR A 69 6.82 -2.02 -2.00
C TYR A 69 7.21 -0.88 -2.94
N GLN A 70 7.92 0.12 -2.44
CA GLN A 70 8.36 1.25 -3.26
C GLN A 70 9.26 0.81 -4.41
N ASN A 71 10.14 -0.14 -4.16
CA ASN A 71 11.01 -0.71 -5.20
C ASN A 71 10.21 -1.49 -6.25
N SER A 72 9.11 -2.13 -5.85
CA SER A 72 8.26 -2.87 -6.77
C SER A 72 7.50 -1.97 -7.73
N ARG A 73 7.39 -0.69 -7.42
CA ARG A 73 6.68 0.30 -8.25
C ARG A 73 7.55 0.89 -9.36
N HIS A 74 8.74 0.39 -9.56
CA HIS A 74 9.62 0.88 -10.62
C HIS A 74 8.92 0.83 -11.98
N GLY A 75 8.88 1.95 -12.69
CA GLY A 75 8.19 2.05 -13.98
C GLY A 75 6.70 2.38 -13.89
N LEU A 76 6.12 2.43 -12.68
CA LEU A 76 4.73 2.84 -12.48
C LEU A 76 4.66 4.35 -12.20
N PRO A 77 3.46 4.95 -12.35
CA PRO A 77 3.26 6.35 -11.94
C PRO A 77 3.62 6.56 -10.47
N ARG A 78 3.91 7.80 -10.12
CA ARG A 78 4.18 8.15 -8.72
C ARG A 78 2.96 7.84 -7.86
N ILE A 79 3.20 7.41 -6.63
CA ILE A 79 2.09 7.05 -5.74
C ILE A 79 1.20 8.25 -5.43
N GLU A 80 1.76 9.46 -5.40
CA GLU A 80 1.00 10.69 -5.19
C GLU A 80 -0.04 10.90 -6.29
N ASP A 81 0.32 10.61 -7.53
CA ASP A 81 -0.58 10.74 -8.68
C ASP A 81 -1.71 9.71 -8.62
N GLU A 82 -1.40 8.50 -8.20
CA GLU A 82 -2.39 7.44 -8.01
C GLU A 82 -3.40 7.83 -6.92
N ILE A 83 -2.89 8.32 -5.80
CA ILE A 83 -3.74 8.76 -4.68
C ILE A 83 -4.61 9.93 -5.09
N TYR A 84 -4.04 10.90 -5.80
CA TYR A 84 -4.78 12.06 -6.28
C TYR A 84 -5.93 11.64 -7.19
N ALA A 85 -5.68 10.74 -8.12
CA ALA A 85 -6.72 10.24 -9.02
C ALA A 85 -7.84 9.52 -8.26
N HIS A 86 -7.49 8.72 -7.26
CA HIS A 86 -8.45 8.04 -6.41
C HIS A 86 -9.29 9.03 -5.60
N HIS A 87 -8.66 10.02 -5.00
CA HIS A 87 -9.32 11.04 -4.20
C HIS A 87 -10.29 11.87 -5.05
N SER A 88 -9.86 12.28 -6.23
CA SER A 88 -10.67 13.05 -7.17
C SER A 88 -11.90 12.27 -7.64
N ARG A 89 -11.76 10.98 -7.92
CA ARG A 89 -12.90 10.12 -8.30
C ARG A 89 -13.90 9.99 -7.16
N GLY A 90 -13.42 9.88 -5.92
CA GLY A 90 -14.28 9.85 -4.76
C GLY A 90 -15.09 11.12 -4.59
N GLU A 91 -14.50 12.27 -4.82
CA GLU A 91 -15.20 13.56 -4.79
C GLU A 91 -16.23 13.66 -5.90
N ALA A 92 -15.90 13.22 -7.11
CA ALA A 92 -16.80 13.24 -8.24
C ALA A 92 -18.06 12.39 -7.99
N VAL A 93 -17.93 11.27 -7.33
CA VAL A 93 -19.05 10.38 -7.01
C VAL A 93 -19.98 11.00 -5.97
N ARG A 94 -19.49 11.90 -5.14
CA ARG A 94 -20.29 12.53 -4.08
C ARG A 94 -21.17 13.68 -4.58
N VAL A 95 -20.90 14.15 -5.76
CA VAL A 95 -21.70 15.20 -6.38
C VAL A 95 -22.97 14.61 -6.99
#